data_b5153b7d861ade0a6a6e46758cff6c52
#
_entry.id   b5153b7d861ade0a6a6e46758cff6c52
#
_cell.length_a   1.000
_cell.length_b   1.000
_cell.length_c   1.000
_cell.angle_alpha   90.00
_cell.angle_beta   90.00
_cell.angle_gamma   90.00
#
_symmetry.space_group_name_H-M   'P 1'
#
loop_
_entity.id
_entity.type
_entity.pdbx_description
1 polymer ?
#
loop_
_entity_poly.entity_id
_entity_poly.type
_entity_poly.pdbx_seq_one_letter_code
_entity_poly.pdbx_strand_id
1 'polypeptide(L)'
;DEWIQKIKDQQPELRSEKLARYEKDYDIPRYDAELITGTKKMADLFEATCAICNKPKKVSNWLMVETMRLLNENGQEPADIKFSPENLAKLIELADAGTINSSVAKEVFEKVFAEDVDPEKYVEDHGLKTVNDEGALRTLAEEVIAKNPKAVEDFKGGKEKALGALVGQIMKAMKGKANPGMVNELLREMLK
;
A
#
# COMPACT_ATOMS: atom_id res chain seq x y z
N ASP A 1 -44.60 18.46 10.49
CA ASP A 1 -43.66 17.32 10.62
C ASP A 1 -43.08 16.85 9.30
N GLU A 2 -43.83 16.78 8.20
CA GLU A 2 -43.30 16.43 6.86
C GLU A 2 -42.25 17.44 6.34
N TRP A 3 -42.41 18.71 6.62
CA TRP A 3 -41.46 19.75 6.22
C TRP A 3 -40.11 19.64 6.96
N ILE A 4 -40.13 19.29 8.24
CA ILE A 4 -38.94 19.06 9.06
C ILE A 4 -38.21 17.83 8.54
N GLN A 5 -38.93 16.75 8.17
CA GLN A 5 -38.33 15.54 7.61
C GLN A 5 -37.70 15.85 6.27
N LYS A 6 -38.36 16.63 5.40
CA LYS A 6 -37.85 17.02 4.09
C LYS A 6 -36.57 17.87 4.17
N ILE A 7 -36.47 18.73 5.21
CA ILE A 7 -35.23 19.48 5.47
C ILE A 7 -34.10 18.54 5.94
N LYS A 8 -34.41 17.60 6.85
CA LYS A 8 -33.44 16.61 7.31
C LYS A 8 -32.89 15.75 6.17
N ASP A 9 -33.76 15.31 5.25
CA ASP A 9 -33.40 14.49 4.09
C ASP A 9 -32.56 15.26 3.05
N GLN A 10 -32.60 16.58 3.08
CA GLN A 10 -31.82 17.47 2.21
C GLN A 10 -30.52 17.97 2.87
N GLN A 11 -30.34 17.74 4.17
CA GLN A 11 -29.09 18.13 4.83
C GLN A 11 -27.96 17.13 4.50
N PRO A 12 -26.74 17.64 4.22
CA PRO A 12 -25.58 16.76 4.14
C PRO A 12 -25.40 16.01 5.46
N GLU A 13 -25.00 14.75 5.37
CA GLU A 13 -24.67 13.92 6.54
C GLU A 13 -23.71 14.67 7.49
N LEU A 14 -24.08 14.75 8.76
CA LEU A 14 -23.28 15.43 9.77
C LEU A 14 -21.99 14.64 10.04
N ARG A 15 -20.95 15.35 10.45
CA ARG A 15 -19.67 14.71 10.81
C ARG A 15 -19.83 13.61 11.87
N SER A 16 -20.70 13.80 12.86
CA SER A 16 -20.99 12.80 13.89
C SER A 16 -21.65 11.53 13.33
N GLU A 17 -22.50 11.68 12.33
CA GLU A 17 -23.18 10.57 11.65
C GLU A 17 -22.19 9.81 10.76
N LYS A 18 -21.35 10.53 10.00
CA LYS A 18 -20.25 9.95 9.22
C LYS A 18 -19.30 9.14 10.10
N LEU A 19 -18.92 9.70 11.24
CA LEU A 19 -18.02 9.04 12.20
C LEU A 19 -18.61 7.71 12.66
N ALA A 20 -19.88 7.71 13.10
CA ALA A 20 -20.58 6.50 13.54
C ALA A 20 -20.71 5.46 12.40
N ARG A 21 -20.98 5.93 11.18
CA ARG A 21 -21.07 5.07 9.99
C ARG A 21 -19.71 4.45 9.64
N TYR A 22 -18.63 5.21 9.71
CA TYR A 22 -17.28 4.70 9.39
C TYR A 22 -16.83 3.62 10.39
N GLU A 23 -17.11 3.81 11.67
CA GLU A 23 -16.83 2.79 12.69
C GLU A 23 -17.68 1.53 12.46
N LYS A 24 -18.98 1.70 12.19
CA LYS A 24 -19.91 0.58 12.09
C LYS A 24 -19.84 -0.17 10.76
N ASP A 25 -19.84 0.55 9.64
CA ASP A 25 -20.05 -0.04 8.32
C ASP A 25 -18.71 -0.39 7.66
N TYR A 26 -17.63 0.35 8.00
CA TYR A 26 -16.30 0.14 7.42
C TYR A 26 -15.31 -0.51 8.39
N ASP A 27 -15.71 -0.69 9.65
CA ASP A 27 -14.86 -1.26 10.70
C ASP A 27 -13.49 -0.56 10.79
N ILE A 28 -13.53 0.79 10.76
CA ILE A 28 -12.38 1.66 10.88
C ILE A 28 -12.23 2.09 12.33
N PRO A 29 -11.00 2.08 12.90
CA PRO A 29 -10.77 2.59 14.24
C PRO A 29 -11.28 4.02 14.40
N ARG A 30 -11.89 4.33 15.54
CA ARG A 30 -12.44 5.66 15.82
C ARG A 30 -11.42 6.77 15.56
N TYR A 31 -10.19 6.58 15.96
CA TYR A 31 -9.12 7.56 15.73
C TYR A 31 -8.93 7.90 14.25
N ASP A 32 -8.87 6.90 13.38
CA ASP A 32 -8.75 7.09 11.94
C ASP A 32 -10.00 7.76 11.36
N ALA A 33 -11.18 7.34 11.80
CA ALA A 33 -12.43 7.93 11.38
C ALA A 33 -12.53 9.42 11.78
N GLU A 34 -12.06 9.80 12.97
CA GLU A 34 -11.99 11.19 13.41
C GLU A 34 -11.07 12.04 12.54
N LEU A 35 -9.91 11.52 12.15
CA LEU A 35 -8.96 12.20 11.26
C LEU A 35 -9.51 12.33 9.83
N ILE A 36 -10.08 11.26 9.27
CA ILE A 36 -10.66 11.28 7.91
C ILE A 36 -11.84 12.28 7.86
N THR A 37 -12.72 12.27 8.87
CA THR A 37 -13.86 13.19 8.93
C THR A 37 -13.48 14.59 9.41
N GLY A 38 -12.23 14.82 9.76
CA GLY A 38 -11.71 16.11 10.21
C GLY A 38 -11.77 17.20 9.15
N THR A 39 -11.66 16.85 7.88
CA THR A 39 -11.81 17.74 6.74
C THR A 39 -12.73 17.14 5.69
N LYS A 40 -13.50 18.01 5.00
CA LYS A 40 -14.38 17.58 3.91
C LYS A 40 -13.58 16.89 2.80
N LYS A 41 -12.41 17.43 2.44
CA LYS A 41 -11.56 16.88 1.38
C LYS A 41 -11.13 15.43 1.65
N MET A 42 -10.72 15.12 2.89
CA MET A 42 -10.34 13.77 3.28
C MET A 42 -11.54 12.81 3.28
N ALA A 43 -12.68 13.26 3.82
CA ALA A 43 -13.89 12.44 3.85
C ALA A 43 -14.39 12.12 2.43
N ASP A 44 -14.45 13.13 1.56
CA ASP A 44 -14.88 12.96 0.17
C ASP A 44 -13.94 12.02 -0.60
N LEU A 45 -12.62 12.18 -0.42
CA LEU A 45 -11.61 11.32 -1.04
C LEU A 45 -11.72 9.87 -0.56
N PHE A 46 -11.89 9.69 0.76
CA PHE A 46 -12.09 8.37 1.35
C PHE A 46 -13.32 7.67 0.79
N GLU A 47 -14.48 8.34 0.82
CA GLU A 47 -15.76 7.78 0.35
C GLU A 47 -15.72 7.47 -1.16
N ALA A 48 -15.18 8.38 -1.97
CA ALA A 48 -15.06 8.17 -3.41
C ALA A 48 -14.13 6.99 -3.74
N THR A 49 -13.00 6.87 -3.06
CA THR A 49 -12.07 5.75 -3.25
C THR A 49 -12.70 4.43 -2.81
N CYS A 50 -13.39 4.42 -1.66
CA CYS A 50 -14.11 3.23 -1.18
C CYS A 50 -15.22 2.79 -2.14
N ALA A 51 -15.92 3.73 -2.77
CA ALA A 51 -16.96 3.42 -3.75
C ALA A 51 -16.39 2.70 -4.99
N ILE A 52 -15.13 2.95 -5.34
CA ILE A 52 -14.46 2.31 -6.48
C ILE A 52 -13.91 0.92 -6.10
N CYS A 53 -13.08 0.84 -5.07
CA CYS A 53 -12.35 -0.40 -4.76
C CYS A 53 -12.97 -1.26 -3.65
N ASN A 54 -13.97 -0.77 -2.92
CA ASN A 54 -14.64 -1.46 -1.81
C ASN A 54 -13.69 -2.04 -0.75
N LYS A 55 -12.62 -1.31 -0.40
CA LYS A 55 -11.59 -1.73 0.55
C LYS A 55 -11.31 -0.66 1.62
N PRO A 56 -12.30 -0.32 2.46
CA PRO A 56 -12.23 0.84 3.34
C PRO A 56 -11.03 0.83 4.30
N LYS A 57 -10.66 -0.33 4.86
CA LYS A 57 -9.48 -0.43 5.74
C LYS A 57 -8.16 -0.13 5.01
N LYS A 58 -8.04 -0.56 3.75
CA LYS A 58 -6.85 -0.25 2.94
C LYS A 58 -6.82 1.21 2.55
N VAL A 59 -7.97 1.77 2.13
CA VAL A 59 -8.08 3.20 1.83
C VAL A 59 -7.72 4.04 3.06
N SER A 60 -8.28 3.71 4.23
CA SER A 60 -7.93 4.38 5.50
C SER A 60 -6.43 4.34 5.75
N ASN A 61 -5.80 3.17 5.63
CA ASN A 61 -4.36 3.02 5.86
C ASN A 61 -3.52 3.88 4.89
N TRP A 62 -3.86 3.92 3.60
CA TRP A 62 -3.16 4.76 2.62
C TRP A 62 -3.31 6.24 2.91
N LEU A 63 -4.50 6.68 3.35
CA LEU A 63 -4.74 8.08 3.72
C LEU A 63 -4.04 8.44 5.03
N MET A 64 -4.14 7.60 6.06
CA MET A 64 -3.59 7.92 7.39
C MET A 64 -2.08 7.76 7.50
N VAL A 65 -1.51 6.82 6.76
CA VAL A 65 -0.06 6.56 6.82
C VAL A 65 0.67 7.30 5.70
N GLU A 66 0.42 6.93 4.46
CA GLU A 66 1.25 7.43 3.34
C GLU A 66 0.85 8.85 2.92
N THR A 67 -0.44 9.17 2.83
CA THR A 67 -0.90 10.51 2.46
C THR A 67 -0.51 11.54 3.52
N MET A 68 -0.75 11.24 4.80
CA MET A 68 -0.38 12.14 5.89
C MET A 68 1.14 12.31 6.00
N ARG A 69 1.92 11.25 5.75
CA ARG A 69 3.38 11.35 5.70
C ARG A 69 3.82 12.34 4.62
N LEU A 70 3.33 12.19 3.39
CA LEU A 70 3.71 13.07 2.27
C LEU A 70 3.24 14.51 2.46
N LEU A 71 2.03 14.72 3.02
CA LEU A 71 1.55 16.06 3.38
C LEU A 71 2.51 16.73 4.38
N ASN A 72 2.87 16.03 5.45
CA ASN A 72 3.78 16.54 6.46
C ASN A 72 5.17 16.83 5.91
N GLU A 73 5.73 15.93 5.11
CA GLU A 73 7.06 16.11 4.49
C GLU A 73 7.11 17.31 3.54
N ASN A 74 6.00 17.61 2.85
CA ASN A 74 5.90 18.74 1.93
C ASN A 74 5.34 20.02 2.58
N GLY A 75 5.01 20.00 3.88
CA GLY A 75 4.38 21.14 4.56
C GLY A 75 3.02 21.52 3.99
N GLN A 76 2.25 20.52 3.54
CA GLN A 76 0.96 20.66 2.91
C GLN A 76 -0.18 20.26 3.85
N GLU A 77 -1.37 20.77 3.57
CA GLU A 77 -2.61 20.45 4.28
C GLU A 77 -3.49 19.51 3.43
N PRO A 78 -4.47 18.81 4.02
CA PRO A 78 -5.40 17.96 3.26
C PRO A 78 -6.12 18.66 2.10
N ALA A 79 -6.30 19.99 2.18
CA ALA A 79 -6.87 20.79 1.10
C ALA A 79 -6.00 20.83 -0.16
N ASP A 80 -4.69 20.60 -0.02
CA ASP A 80 -3.72 20.65 -1.11
C ASP A 80 -3.64 19.33 -1.91
N ILE A 81 -4.32 18.27 -1.46
CA ILE A 81 -4.37 16.99 -2.16
C ILE A 81 -4.94 17.18 -3.58
N LYS A 82 -4.16 16.76 -4.57
CA LYS A 82 -4.49 16.90 -6.00
C LYS A 82 -4.83 15.59 -6.67
N PHE A 83 -4.36 14.47 -6.13
CA PHE A 83 -4.59 13.16 -6.74
C PHE A 83 -6.06 12.74 -6.65
N SER A 84 -6.47 11.97 -7.64
CA SER A 84 -7.84 11.48 -7.80
C SER A 84 -8.13 10.21 -6.99
N PRO A 85 -9.38 10.00 -6.56
CA PRO A 85 -9.78 8.75 -5.90
C PRO A 85 -9.64 7.54 -6.84
N GLU A 86 -9.77 7.72 -8.14
CA GLU A 86 -9.60 6.69 -9.16
C GLU A 86 -8.18 6.15 -9.16
N ASN A 87 -7.18 7.02 -9.16
CA ASN A 87 -5.78 6.62 -9.15
C ASN A 87 -5.35 6.01 -7.81
N LEU A 88 -5.86 6.50 -6.70
CA LEU A 88 -5.64 5.84 -5.40
C LEU A 88 -6.27 4.44 -5.36
N ALA A 89 -7.49 4.27 -5.86
CA ALA A 89 -8.16 2.97 -5.92
C ALA A 89 -7.39 1.97 -6.80
N LYS A 90 -6.95 2.38 -8.01
CA LYS A 90 -6.12 1.55 -8.89
C LYS A 90 -4.83 1.10 -8.22
N LEU A 91 -4.14 2.02 -7.53
CA LEU A 91 -2.92 1.68 -6.80
C LEU A 91 -3.17 0.63 -5.71
N ILE A 92 -4.25 0.80 -4.94
CA ILE A 92 -4.65 -0.16 -3.90
C ILE A 92 -4.94 -1.53 -4.52
N GLU A 93 -5.62 -1.58 -5.66
CA GLU A 93 -5.93 -2.83 -6.36
C GLU A 93 -4.67 -3.52 -6.90
N LEU A 94 -3.73 -2.77 -7.49
CA LEU A 94 -2.45 -3.31 -7.95
C LEU A 94 -1.62 -3.92 -6.81
N ALA A 95 -1.57 -3.23 -5.67
CA ALA A 95 -0.88 -3.71 -4.48
C ALA A 95 -1.56 -4.94 -3.86
N ASP A 96 -2.89 -4.94 -3.83
CA ASP A 96 -3.69 -6.01 -3.25
C ASP A 96 -3.66 -7.29 -4.10
N ALA A 97 -3.65 -7.15 -5.41
CA ALA A 97 -3.48 -8.25 -6.35
C ALA A 97 -2.06 -8.83 -6.38
N GLY A 98 -1.10 -8.20 -5.69
CA GLY A 98 0.31 -8.58 -5.75
C GLY A 98 1.00 -8.25 -7.08
N THR A 99 0.35 -7.46 -7.95
CA THR A 99 0.96 -7.00 -9.21
C THR A 99 2.18 -6.14 -8.96
N ILE A 100 2.19 -5.39 -7.87
CA ILE A 100 3.33 -4.67 -7.33
C ILE A 100 3.51 -5.01 -5.86
N ASN A 101 4.73 -5.01 -5.36
CA ASN A 101 4.99 -5.21 -3.93
C ASN A 101 4.84 -3.89 -3.15
N SER A 102 4.85 -3.98 -1.81
CA SER A 102 4.61 -2.83 -0.93
C SER A 102 5.62 -1.69 -1.13
N SER A 103 6.89 -1.99 -1.43
CA SER A 103 7.91 -0.96 -1.67
C SER A 103 7.63 -0.21 -2.96
N VAL A 104 7.33 -0.94 -4.04
CA VAL A 104 6.96 -0.35 -5.33
C VAL A 104 5.66 0.44 -5.22
N ALA A 105 4.67 -0.08 -4.47
CA ALA A 105 3.42 0.62 -4.25
C ALA A 105 3.63 2.01 -3.60
N LYS A 106 4.54 2.12 -2.64
CA LYS A 106 4.89 3.41 -2.03
C LYS A 106 5.59 4.35 -3.01
N GLU A 107 6.53 3.85 -3.80
CA GLU A 107 7.22 4.61 -4.84
C GLU A 107 6.23 5.15 -5.89
N VAL A 108 5.32 4.31 -6.36
CA VAL A 108 4.27 4.70 -7.31
C VAL A 108 3.33 5.71 -6.67
N PHE A 109 2.99 5.53 -5.39
CA PHE A 109 2.11 6.48 -4.69
C PHE A 109 2.73 7.87 -4.57
N GLU A 110 4.04 7.99 -4.37
CA GLU A 110 4.71 9.30 -4.38
C GLU A 110 4.51 10.04 -5.71
N LYS A 111 4.48 9.32 -6.83
CA LYS A 111 4.17 9.89 -8.15
C LYS A 111 2.68 10.23 -8.30
N VAL A 112 1.79 9.36 -7.83
CA VAL A 112 0.35 9.65 -7.80
C VAL A 112 0.09 10.89 -6.95
N PHE A 113 0.70 11.00 -5.78
CA PHE A 113 0.56 12.15 -4.88
C PHE A 113 1.01 13.46 -5.52
N ALA A 114 2.16 13.46 -6.20
CA ALA A 114 2.76 14.65 -6.79
C ALA A 114 2.09 15.10 -8.09
N GLU A 115 1.73 14.16 -8.96
CA GLU A 115 1.39 14.41 -10.37
C GLU A 115 0.06 13.79 -10.80
N ASP A 116 -0.64 13.06 -9.93
CA ASP A 116 -1.87 12.29 -10.21
C ASP A 116 -1.72 11.36 -11.43
N VAL A 117 -0.57 10.70 -11.55
CA VAL A 117 -0.31 9.76 -12.64
C VAL A 117 -1.20 8.52 -12.53
N ASP A 118 -1.57 7.93 -13.67
CA ASP A 118 -2.24 6.62 -13.69
C ASP A 118 -1.28 5.53 -13.21
N PRO A 119 -1.56 4.84 -12.09
CA PRO A 119 -0.64 3.87 -11.51
C PRO A 119 -0.38 2.67 -12.42
N GLU A 120 -1.39 2.18 -13.15
CA GLU A 120 -1.26 1.04 -14.06
C GLU A 120 -0.27 1.37 -15.17
N LYS A 121 -0.48 2.51 -15.82
CA LYS A 121 0.39 2.98 -16.89
C LYS A 121 1.80 3.23 -16.39
N TYR A 122 1.95 3.88 -15.22
CA TYR A 122 3.26 4.13 -14.64
C TYR A 122 4.02 2.82 -14.35
N VAL A 123 3.34 1.83 -13.78
CA VAL A 123 3.91 0.50 -13.49
C VAL A 123 4.33 -0.22 -14.77
N GLU A 124 3.54 -0.13 -15.83
CA GLU A 124 3.89 -0.74 -17.14
C GLU A 124 5.08 -0.05 -17.80
N ASP A 125 5.04 1.27 -17.93
CA ASP A 125 6.07 2.07 -18.59
C ASP A 125 7.45 1.92 -17.92
N HIS A 126 7.47 1.71 -16.60
CA HIS A 126 8.70 1.55 -15.82
C HIS A 126 9.03 0.08 -15.50
N GLY A 127 8.22 -0.86 -15.97
CA GLY A 127 8.42 -2.30 -15.73
C GLY A 127 8.50 -2.66 -14.25
N LEU A 128 7.60 -2.11 -13.43
CA LEU A 128 7.61 -2.24 -11.97
C LEU A 128 6.77 -3.43 -11.46
N LYS A 129 6.19 -4.24 -12.35
CA LYS A 129 5.43 -5.43 -11.95
C LYS A 129 6.31 -6.39 -11.17
N THR A 130 5.74 -7.02 -10.15
CA THR A 130 6.42 -8.03 -9.34
C THR A 130 6.87 -9.18 -10.23
N VAL A 131 8.14 -9.55 -10.13
CA VAL A 131 8.69 -10.72 -10.85
C VAL A 131 8.38 -11.94 -10.00
N ASN A 132 7.46 -12.77 -10.48
CA ASN A 132 7.08 -14.03 -9.86
C ASN A 132 7.62 -15.24 -10.65
N ASP A 133 8.64 -15.02 -11.50
CA ASP A 133 9.31 -16.10 -12.21
C ASP A 133 10.19 -16.88 -11.22
N GLU A 134 9.67 -18.01 -10.75
CA GLU A 134 10.33 -18.90 -9.80
C GLU A 134 11.66 -19.43 -10.34
N GLY A 135 11.77 -19.65 -11.66
CA GLY A 135 13.01 -20.10 -12.32
C GLY A 135 14.11 -19.04 -12.23
N ALA A 136 13.77 -17.78 -12.56
CA ALA A 136 14.71 -16.67 -12.46
C ALA A 136 15.12 -16.38 -11.02
N LEU A 137 14.17 -16.47 -10.08
CA LEU A 137 14.43 -16.31 -8.65
C LEU A 137 15.33 -17.42 -8.11
N ARG A 138 15.11 -18.67 -8.53
CA ARG A 138 15.91 -19.82 -8.13
C ARG A 138 17.36 -19.71 -8.61
N THR A 139 17.58 -19.36 -9.87
CA THR A 139 18.92 -19.14 -10.42
C THR A 139 19.66 -18.04 -9.66
N LEU A 140 18.99 -16.93 -9.38
CA LEU A 140 19.60 -15.83 -8.62
C LEU A 140 19.85 -16.21 -7.16
N ALA A 141 18.98 -17.00 -6.56
CA ALA A 141 19.16 -17.51 -5.19
C ALA A 141 20.40 -18.44 -5.12
N GLU A 142 20.60 -19.31 -6.11
CA GLU A 142 21.80 -20.17 -6.23
C GLU A 142 23.08 -19.33 -6.28
N GLU A 143 23.10 -18.28 -7.09
CA GLU A 143 24.25 -17.37 -7.18
C GLU A 143 24.52 -16.64 -5.86
N VAL A 144 23.47 -16.15 -5.18
CA VAL A 144 23.62 -15.46 -3.90
C VAL A 144 24.10 -16.40 -2.81
N ILE A 145 23.59 -17.63 -2.75
CA ILE A 145 24.04 -18.68 -1.84
C ILE A 145 25.52 -18.99 -2.06
N ALA A 146 25.94 -19.18 -3.32
CA ALA A 146 27.31 -19.48 -3.67
C ALA A 146 28.29 -18.35 -3.29
N LYS A 147 27.86 -17.10 -3.40
CA LYS A 147 28.67 -15.92 -3.05
C LYS A 147 28.72 -15.61 -1.55
N ASN A 148 27.87 -16.23 -0.73
CA ASN A 148 27.74 -15.95 0.70
C ASN A 148 27.80 -17.20 1.60
N PRO A 149 28.87 -18.03 1.53
CA PRO A 149 28.95 -19.29 2.27
C PRO A 149 28.82 -19.07 3.78
N LYS A 150 29.37 -17.98 4.32
CA LYS A 150 29.30 -17.66 5.75
C LYS A 150 27.86 -17.39 6.21
N ALA A 151 27.06 -16.69 5.42
CA ALA A 151 25.66 -16.44 5.76
C ALA A 151 24.85 -17.75 5.72
N VAL A 152 25.18 -18.66 4.81
CA VAL A 152 24.58 -20.00 4.72
C VAL A 152 24.93 -20.84 5.95
N GLU A 153 26.19 -20.86 6.37
CA GLU A 153 26.63 -21.56 7.59
C GLU A 153 25.95 -20.99 8.84
N ASP A 154 25.90 -19.67 8.96
CA ASP A 154 25.23 -18.98 10.07
C ASP A 154 23.74 -19.34 10.14
N PHE A 155 23.06 -19.41 9.01
CA PHE A 155 21.64 -19.82 8.96
C PHE A 155 21.47 -21.29 9.35
N LYS A 156 22.29 -22.19 8.80
CA LYS A 156 22.27 -23.62 9.20
C LYS A 156 22.65 -23.83 10.66
N GLY A 157 23.43 -22.91 11.22
CA GLY A 157 23.73 -22.85 12.66
C GLY A 157 22.61 -22.25 13.54
N GLY A 158 21.43 -21.97 12.96
CA GLY A 158 20.24 -21.46 13.69
C GLY A 158 20.12 -19.94 13.78
N LYS A 159 20.96 -19.18 13.09
CA LYS A 159 20.88 -17.72 13.05
C LYS A 159 19.89 -17.23 11.98
N GLU A 160 18.61 -17.14 12.31
CA GLU A 160 17.56 -16.67 11.40
C GLU A 160 17.86 -15.31 10.70
N LYS A 161 18.57 -14.42 11.37
CA LYS A 161 18.98 -13.12 10.79
C LYS A 161 19.86 -13.24 9.54
N ALA A 162 20.61 -14.33 9.41
CA ALA A 162 21.45 -14.57 8.23
C ALA A 162 20.62 -14.79 6.96
N LEU A 163 19.43 -15.39 7.09
CA LEU A 163 18.49 -15.54 5.99
C LEU A 163 18.02 -14.16 5.45
N GLY A 164 17.76 -13.22 6.37
CA GLY A 164 17.36 -11.85 6.00
C GLY A 164 18.43 -11.13 5.16
N ALA A 165 19.72 -11.40 5.41
CA ALA A 165 20.81 -10.84 4.61
C ALA A 165 20.82 -11.42 3.17
N LEU A 166 20.56 -12.71 3.00
CA LEU A 166 20.44 -13.36 1.69
C LEU A 166 19.20 -12.85 0.93
N VAL A 167 18.05 -12.75 1.61
CA VAL A 167 16.85 -12.14 1.04
C VAL A 167 17.13 -10.72 0.57
N GLY A 168 17.78 -9.90 1.39
CA GLY A 168 18.15 -8.52 1.04
C GLY A 168 19.01 -8.42 -0.23
N GLN A 169 19.97 -9.34 -0.42
CA GLN A 169 20.80 -9.36 -1.61
C GLN A 169 20.01 -9.74 -2.87
N ILE A 170 19.11 -10.73 -2.79
CA ILE A 170 18.22 -11.09 -3.90
C ILE A 170 17.30 -9.93 -4.24
N MET A 171 16.68 -9.31 -3.23
CA MET A 171 15.82 -8.14 -3.42
C MET A 171 16.55 -6.97 -4.09
N LYS A 172 17.80 -6.72 -3.70
CA LYS A 172 18.64 -5.69 -4.33
C LYS A 172 18.97 -6.03 -5.78
N ALA A 173 19.34 -7.28 -6.09
CA ALA A 173 19.62 -7.73 -7.45
C ALA A 173 18.37 -7.62 -8.35
N MET A 174 17.19 -7.91 -7.81
CA MET A 174 15.90 -7.76 -8.49
C MET A 174 15.35 -6.33 -8.47
N LYS A 175 16.14 -5.36 -8.00
CA LYS A 175 15.73 -3.94 -7.88
C LYS A 175 14.42 -3.75 -7.11
N GLY A 176 14.21 -4.53 -6.07
CA GLY A 176 13.01 -4.49 -5.24
C GLY A 176 11.74 -5.10 -5.88
N LYS A 177 11.82 -5.69 -7.07
CA LYS A 177 10.65 -6.21 -7.82
C LYS A 177 10.26 -7.64 -7.45
N ALA A 178 11.08 -8.38 -6.70
CA ALA A 178 10.73 -9.72 -6.24
C ALA A 178 9.73 -9.65 -5.07
N ASN A 179 8.93 -10.72 -4.93
CA ASN A 179 8.09 -10.90 -3.74
C ASN A 179 8.98 -11.39 -2.57
N PRO A 180 9.13 -10.60 -1.49
CA PRO A 180 9.98 -10.98 -0.36
C PRO A 180 9.57 -12.30 0.31
N GLY A 181 8.27 -12.59 0.36
CA GLY A 181 7.74 -13.85 0.89
C GLY A 181 8.19 -15.05 0.08
N MET A 182 8.04 -14.99 -1.25
CA MET A 182 8.50 -16.05 -2.16
C MET A 182 10.01 -16.27 -2.07
N VAL A 183 10.80 -15.20 -2.01
CA VAL A 183 12.27 -15.28 -1.87
C VAL A 183 12.63 -15.96 -0.55
N ASN A 184 11.95 -15.64 0.53
CA ASN A 184 12.18 -16.23 1.84
C ASN A 184 11.86 -17.73 1.86
N GLU A 185 10.71 -18.12 1.31
CA GLU A 185 10.28 -19.52 1.21
C GLU A 185 11.25 -20.32 0.33
N LEU A 186 11.64 -19.79 -0.83
CA LEU A 186 12.58 -20.40 -1.75
C LEU A 186 13.95 -20.64 -1.10
N LEU A 187 14.50 -19.63 -0.42
CA LEU A 187 15.77 -19.77 0.30
C LEU A 187 15.70 -20.80 1.42
N ARG A 188 14.58 -20.84 2.19
CA ARG A 188 14.36 -21.86 3.21
C ARG A 188 14.31 -23.28 2.63
N GLU A 189 13.71 -23.43 1.46
CA GLU A 189 13.67 -24.71 0.75
C GLU A 189 15.07 -25.15 0.28
N MET A 190 15.82 -24.22 -0.32
CA MET A 190 17.14 -24.50 -0.87
C MET A 190 18.23 -24.73 0.20
N LEU A 191 18.04 -24.20 1.41
CA LEU A 191 19.02 -24.30 2.50
C LEU A 191 18.71 -25.42 3.52
N LYS A 192 17.60 -26.15 3.36
CA LYS A 192 17.30 -27.34 4.14
C LYS A 192 18.30 -28.45 3.85
#